data_2c136c0151db67a2c3c5a60ab5181bd5
#
_entry.id   2c136c0151db67a2c3c5a60ab5181bd5
#
_cell.length_a   1.000
_cell.length_b   1.000
_cell.length_c   1.000
_cell.angle_alpha   90.00
_cell.angle_beta   90.00
_cell.angle_gamma   90.00
#
_symmetry.space_group_name_H-M   'P 1'
#
loop_
_entity.id
_entity.type
_entity.pdbx_description
1 polymer ?
#
loop_
_entity_poly.entity_id
_entity_poly.type
_entity_poly.pdbx_seq_one_letter_code
_entity_poly.pdbx_strand_id
1 'polypeptide(L)'
;MKTISKKNSLLFSAILAVLFSATISSAQNTASKVKNVVLVHGAFVDGSGWKGVYDILTKKGYHVTIAQIPLTSLRDDAAVVKKALDRQDGAAVLVGHSWGGTVITEVSAHPKVASLVYVTAFQPDNGEATTKWLGTAPALPENGILPPDKDGLVYYDREKFHQGFAADLPYEQAIFMADAQKPIAAASFGTPVTAAAWHSKPSFGIVPTADKSINPIILRNMYQRAGAAITEIKGASHAVFVSHPKEVANVIIAASR
;
A
#
# COMPACT_ATOMS: atom_id res chain seq x y z
N MET A 1 64.26 67.01 54.59
CA MET A 1 62.88 66.96 54.17
C MET A 1 62.81 66.06 52.93
N LYS A 2 62.28 64.85 53.03
CA LYS A 2 62.41 63.83 52.03
C LYS A 2 60.98 63.46 51.51
N THR A 3 60.76 63.67 50.25
CA THR A 3 59.55 63.31 49.52
C THR A 3 59.63 61.87 49.10
N ILE A 4 58.58 61.05 49.44
CA ILE A 4 58.47 59.65 49.05
C ILE A 4 57.54 59.56 47.86
N SER A 5 58.08 59.08 46.74
CA SER A 5 57.31 58.76 45.52
C SER A 5 56.62 57.42 45.65
N LYS A 6 55.30 57.38 45.45
CA LYS A 6 54.51 56.14 45.31
C LYS A 6 54.46 55.72 43.84
N LYS A 7 55.01 54.55 43.55
CA LYS A 7 54.82 53.87 42.24
C LYS A 7 53.56 53.11 42.28
N ASN A 8 52.62 53.44 41.38
CA ASN A 8 51.41 52.69 41.10
C ASN A 8 51.75 51.54 40.17
N SER A 9 51.54 50.32 40.64
CA SER A 9 51.62 49.12 39.85
C SER A 9 50.18 48.78 39.29
N LEU A 10 50.03 48.91 37.99
CA LEU A 10 48.81 48.48 37.27
C LEU A 10 48.94 47.00 36.92
N LEU A 11 48.22 46.19 37.63
CA LEU A 11 48.02 44.78 37.25
C LEU A 11 46.97 44.69 36.12
N PHE A 12 47.43 44.31 34.92
CA PHE A 12 46.56 43.93 33.81
C PHE A 12 46.11 42.50 34.03
N SER A 13 44.82 42.29 34.40
CA SER A 13 44.18 40.99 34.38
C SER A 13 43.63 40.70 32.97
N ALA A 14 44.32 39.85 32.24
CA ALA A 14 43.79 39.31 30.96
C ALA A 14 42.77 38.27 31.24
N ILE A 15 41.49 38.58 31.00
CA ILE A 15 40.37 37.61 31.00
C ILE A 15 40.37 36.90 29.66
N LEU A 16 40.79 35.62 29.66
CA LEU A 16 40.74 34.74 28.51
C LEU A 16 39.29 34.19 28.37
N ALA A 17 38.47 34.78 27.50
CA ALA A 17 37.14 34.30 27.17
C ALA A 17 37.29 33.10 26.23
N VAL A 18 37.13 31.89 26.75
CA VAL A 18 37.02 30.68 25.96
C VAL A 18 35.60 30.61 25.38
N LEU A 19 35.46 30.97 24.11
CA LEU A 19 34.22 30.77 23.33
C LEU A 19 34.06 29.29 23.05
N PHE A 20 33.21 28.63 23.83
CA PHE A 20 32.73 27.27 23.55
C PHE A 20 31.72 27.34 22.39
N SER A 21 32.20 27.19 21.16
CA SER A 21 31.33 27.03 20.01
C SER A 21 30.66 25.66 20.08
N ALA A 22 29.45 25.59 20.65
CA ALA A 22 28.62 24.41 20.57
C ALA A 22 28.16 24.25 19.11
N THR A 23 28.84 23.40 18.36
CA THR A 23 28.32 22.91 17.06
C THR A 23 27.09 22.06 17.33
N ILE A 24 25.91 22.66 17.15
CA ILE A 24 24.65 21.91 17.10
C ILE A 24 24.73 21.10 15.82
N SER A 25 25.20 19.85 15.93
CA SER A 25 25.06 18.85 14.89
C SER A 25 23.56 18.56 14.78
N SER A 26 22.87 19.19 13.80
CA SER A 26 21.54 18.78 13.41
C SER A 26 21.70 17.38 12.83
N ALA A 27 21.50 16.36 13.67
CA ALA A 27 21.29 15.00 13.19
C ALA A 27 20.07 15.06 12.26
N GLN A 28 20.31 15.13 10.95
CA GLN A 28 19.28 14.85 9.96
C GLN A 28 18.79 13.44 10.29
N ASN A 29 17.60 13.38 10.88
CA ASN A 29 16.89 12.14 11.11
C ASN A 29 16.48 11.60 9.73
N THR A 30 17.43 11.00 9.01
CA THR A 30 17.14 10.21 7.82
C THR A 30 16.40 8.99 8.33
N ALA A 31 15.07 9.09 8.40
CA ALA A 31 14.24 7.95 8.70
C ALA A 31 14.74 6.78 7.82
N SER A 32 15.18 5.70 8.48
CA SER A 32 15.75 4.57 7.75
C SER A 32 14.68 4.05 6.81
N LYS A 33 15.03 3.94 5.54
CA LYS A 33 14.13 3.47 4.48
C LYS A 33 13.56 2.10 4.86
N VAL A 34 12.22 1.97 4.83
CA VAL A 34 11.54 0.70 5.06
C VAL A 34 11.93 -0.29 3.95
N LYS A 35 12.45 -1.45 4.33
CA LYS A 35 12.96 -2.46 3.38
C LYS A 35 12.02 -3.65 3.19
N ASN A 36 11.10 -3.87 4.11
CA ASN A 36 10.13 -4.94 3.99
C ASN A 36 8.90 -4.50 3.22
N VAL A 37 8.40 -5.38 2.35
CA VAL A 37 7.18 -5.19 1.57
C VAL A 37 6.34 -6.45 1.70
N VAL A 38 5.07 -6.30 2.07
CA VAL A 38 4.10 -7.39 2.09
C VAL A 38 3.06 -7.12 1.00
N LEU A 39 2.97 -8.02 0.01
CA LEU A 39 2.05 -7.94 -1.13
C LEU A 39 0.86 -8.86 -0.90
N VAL A 40 -0.35 -8.32 -1.07
CA VAL A 40 -1.63 -9.02 -0.87
C VAL A 40 -2.43 -8.97 -2.17
N HIS A 41 -2.79 -10.15 -2.70
CA HIS A 41 -3.58 -10.27 -3.92
C HIS A 41 -5.08 -9.99 -3.69
N GLY A 42 -5.84 -9.79 -4.76
CA GLY A 42 -7.28 -9.61 -4.76
C GLY A 42 -8.05 -10.92 -4.98
N ALA A 43 -9.37 -10.77 -5.15
CA ALA A 43 -10.24 -11.86 -5.63
C ALA A 43 -9.90 -12.23 -7.09
N PHE A 44 -10.23 -13.44 -7.50
CA PHE A 44 -10.08 -13.97 -8.87
C PHE A 44 -8.63 -14.14 -9.34
N VAL A 45 -7.66 -13.91 -8.48
CA VAL A 45 -6.23 -14.07 -8.74
C VAL A 45 -5.54 -14.63 -7.49
N ASP A 46 -4.26 -14.94 -7.62
CA ASP A 46 -3.40 -15.33 -6.51
C ASP A 46 -2.13 -14.48 -6.45
N GLY A 47 -1.23 -14.83 -5.55
CA GLY A 47 0.01 -14.09 -5.37
C GLY A 47 1.01 -14.21 -6.53
N SER A 48 0.83 -15.13 -7.47
CA SER A 48 1.75 -15.29 -8.62
C SER A 48 1.76 -14.08 -9.54
N GLY A 49 0.63 -13.35 -9.63
CA GLY A 49 0.53 -12.12 -10.40
C GLY A 49 1.49 -11.02 -9.97
N TRP A 50 1.97 -11.05 -8.73
CA TRP A 50 2.96 -10.09 -8.23
C TRP A 50 4.38 -10.31 -8.75
N LYS A 51 4.65 -11.36 -9.56
CA LYS A 51 6.01 -11.74 -10.01
C LYS A 51 6.81 -10.58 -10.59
N GLY A 52 6.22 -9.77 -11.47
CA GLY A 52 6.92 -8.63 -12.08
C GLY A 52 7.31 -7.56 -11.06
N VAL A 53 6.41 -7.22 -10.14
CA VAL A 53 6.66 -6.27 -9.04
C VAL A 53 7.71 -6.83 -8.08
N TYR A 54 7.59 -8.11 -7.72
CA TYR A 54 8.54 -8.82 -6.86
C TYR A 54 9.97 -8.74 -7.42
N ASP A 55 10.17 -9.04 -8.70
CA ASP A 55 11.50 -9.03 -9.34
C ASP A 55 12.14 -7.63 -9.31
N ILE A 56 11.34 -6.59 -9.53
CA ILE A 56 11.83 -5.21 -9.50
C ILE A 56 12.23 -4.81 -8.08
N LEU A 57 11.40 -5.11 -7.09
CA LEU A 57 11.65 -4.74 -5.69
C LEU A 57 12.86 -5.50 -5.12
N THR A 58 12.97 -6.79 -5.36
CA THR A 58 14.09 -7.62 -4.87
C THR A 58 15.42 -7.21 -5.49
N LYS A 59 15.45 -6.90 -6.80
CA LYS A 59 16.64 -6.31 -7.45
C LYS A 59 17.07 -4.97 -6.85
N LYS A 60 16.14 -4.25 -6.22
CA LYS A 60 16.42 -2.98 -5.49
C LYS A 60 16.71 -3.18 -4.00
N GLY A 61 16.87 -4.42 -3.55
CA GLY A 61 17.24 -4.79 -2.18
C GLY A 61 16.10 -4.67 -1.16
N TYR A 62 14.83 -4.84 -1.61
CA TYR A 62 13.69 -5.02 -0.71
C TYR A 62 13.50 -6.48 -0.34
N HIS A 63 13.07 -6.74 0.89
CA HIS A 63 12.60 -8.04 1.34
C HIS A 63 11.09 -8.13 1.06
N VAL A 64 10.70 -8.95 0.11
CA VAL A 64 9.31 -9.04 -0.35
C VAL A 64 8.69 -10.34 0.12
N THR A 65 7.56 -10.23 0.81
CA THR A 65 6.71 -11.36 1.21
C THR A 65 5.39 -11.26 0.43
N ILE A 66 4.98 -12.35 -0.21
CA ILE A 66 3.67 -12.45 -0.88
C ILE A 66 2.74 -13.25 0.03
N ALA A 67 1.66 -12.63 0.49
CA ALA A 67 0.64 -13.28 1.31
C ALA A 67 -0.38 -13.96 0.39
N GLN A 68 -0.49 -15.29 0.50
CA GLN A 68 -1.48 -16.10 -0.22
C GLN A 68 -2.74 -16.20 0.64
N ILE A 69 -3.70 -15.30 0.41
CA ILE A 69 -4.94 -15.25 1.17
C ILE A 69 -5.95 -16.30 0.68
N PRO A 70 -6.72 -16.93 1.59
CA PRO A 70 -7.63 -18.02 1.24
C PRO A 70 -8.90 -17.58 0.50
N LEU A 71 -9.32 -16.31 0.61
CA LEU A 71 -10.55 -15.74 0.04
C LEU A 71 -11.85 -16.36 0.62
N THR A 72 -11.77 -16.93 1.81
CA THR A 72 -12.88 -17.59 2.51
C THR A 72 -13.64 -16.64 3.44
N SER A 73 -12.98 -15.66 4.02
CA SER A 73 -13.58 -14.57 4.79
C SER A 73 -12.56 -13.44 4.98
N LEU A 74 -13.04 -12.22 5.27
CA LEU A 74 -12.16 -11.11 5.65
C LEU A 74 -11.27 -11.47 6.85
N ARG A 75 -11.82 -12.19 7.82
CA ARG A 75 -11.09 -12.65 9.02
C ARG A 75 -9.94 -13.59 8.67
N ASP A 76 -10.18 -14.58 7.82
CA ASP A 76 -9.17 -15.57 7.46
C ASP A 76 -8.07 -14.93 6.61
N ASP A 77 -8.45 -14.07 5.66
CA ASP A 77 -7.53 -13.32 4.81
C ASP A 77 -6.64 -12.39 5.66
N ALA A 78 -7.24 -11.65 6.59
CA ALA A 78 -6.53 -10.79 7.53
C ALA A 78 -5.57 -11.59 8.43
N ALA A 79 -5.95 -12.79 8.87
CA ALA A 79 -5.10 -13.65 9.71
C ALA A 79 -3.81 -14.07 8.98
N VAL A 80 -3.89 -14.36 7.68
CA VAL A 80 -2.72 -14.67 6.84
C VAL A 80 -1.80 -13.46 6.73
N VAL A 81 -2.36 -12.27 6.48
CA VAL A 81 -1.57 -11.04 6.34
C VAL A 81 -0.92 -10.65 7.68
N LYS A 82 -1.63 -10.79 8.81
CA LYS A 82 -1.04 -10.58 10.14
C LYS A 82 0.16 -11.48 10.38
N LYS A 83 0.06 -12.78 10.08
CA LYS A 83 1.19 -13.72 10.19
C LYS A 83 2.36 -13.33 9.29
N ALA A 84 2.09 -12.83 8.07
CA ALA A 84 3.14 -12.33 7.18
C ALA A 84 3.84 -11.10 7.76
N LEU A 85 3.11 -10.18 8.39
CA LEU A 85 3.66 -9.01 9.08
C LEU A 85 4.45 -9.40 10.34
N ASP A 86 3.96 -10.35 11.15
CA ASP A 86 4.63 -10.84 12.36
C ASP A 86 6.04 -11.37 12.06
N ARG A 87 6.22 -12.00 10.89
CA ARG A 87 7.49 -12.58 10.44
C ARG A 87 8.48 -11.57 9.87
N GLN A 88 8.08 -10.29 9.64
CA GLN A 88 9.03 -9.27 9.21
C GLN A 88 10.02 -8.93 10.34
N ASP A 89 11.24 -8.61 9.99
CA ASP A 89 12.30 -8.18 10.94
C ASP A 89 12.17 -6.70 11.34
N GLY A 90 11.26 -5.95 10.72
CA GLY A 90 11.04 -4.54 10.98
C GLY A 90 9.76 -4.02 10.35
N ALA A 91 9.68 -2.70 10.22
CA ALA A 91 8.55 -2.02 9.57
C ALA A 91 8.42 -2.43 8.09
N ALA A 92 7.20 -2.48 7.59
CA ALA A 92 6.87 -2.92 6.24
C ALA A 92 5.93 -1.95 5.53
N VAL A 93 6.11 -1.82 4.21
CA VAL A 93 5.07 -1.29 3.31
C VAL A 93 4.06 -2.41 3.07
N LEU A 94 2.80 -2.15 3.36
CA LEU A 94 1.72 -3.12 3.14
C LEU A 94 0.95 -2.74 1.87
N VAL A 95 0.88 -3.66 0.91
CA VAL A 95 0.35 -3.43 -0.44
C VAL A 95 -0.83 -4.36 -0.70
N GLY A 96 -1.97 -3.82 -1.11
CA GLY A 96 -3.15 -4.61 -1.46
C GLY A 96 -3.66 -4.30 -2.86
N HIS A 97 -3.96 -5.35 -3.63
CA HIS A 97 -4.63 -5.26 -4.92
C HIS A 97 -6.12 -5.57 -4.74
N SER A 98 -7.00 -4.77 -5.33
CA SER A 98 -8.45 -5.04 -5.41
C SER A 98 -9.07 -5.35 -4.03
N TRP A 99 -9.67 -6.53 -3.81
CA TRP A 99 -10.11 -7.03 -2.50
C TRP A 99 -9.01 -6.97 -1.43
N GLY A 100 -7.75 -7.22 -1.82
CA GLY A 100 -6.61 -7.09 -0.91
C GLY A 100 -6.51 -5.72 -0.24
N GLY A 101 -7.10 -4.67 -0.81
CA GLY A 101 -7.19 -3.34 -0.18
C GLY A 101 -8.07 -3.35 1.08
N THR A 102 -9.21 -4.03 1.05
CA THR A 102 -10.05 -4.25 2.24
C THR A 102 -9.27 -5.03 3.31
N VAL A 103 -8.56 -6.08 2.88
CA VAL A 103 -7.76 -6.91 3.80
C VAL A 103 -6.63 -6.11 4.45
N ILE A 104 -5.88 -5.30 3.67
CA ILE A 104 -4.81 -4.48 4.25
C ILE A 104 -5.36 -3.37 5.15
N THR A 105 -6.56 -2.85 4.86
CA THR A 105 -7.23 -1.90 5.73
C THR A 105 -7.56 -2.53 7.09
N GLU A 106 -8.12 -3.75 7.11
CA GLU A 106 -8.44 -4.49 8.34
C GLU A 106 -7.22 -4.71 9.24
N VAL A 107 -6.04 -4.93 8.65
CA VAL A 107 -4.80 -5.15 9.42
C VAL A 107 -3.91 -3.91 9.52
N SER A 108 -4.36 -2.77 9.05
CA SER A 108 -3.56 -1.53 8.94
C SER A 108 -3.02 -1.01 10.28
N ALA A 109 -3.70 -1.30 11.39
CA ALA A 109 -3.26 -0.92 12.73
C ALA A 109 -2.07 -1.74 13.27
N HIS A 110 -1.66 -2.80 12.57
CA HIS A 110 -0.52 -3.63 12.99
C HIS A 110 0.75 -2.78 13.17
N PRO A 111 1.53 -2.96 14.28
CA PRO A 111 2.65 -2.09 14.62
C PRO A 111 3.78 -2.07 13.57
N LYS A 112 3.94 -3.13 12.79
CA LYS A 112 4.94 -3.19 11.71
C LYS A 112 4.47 -2.53 10.40
N VAL A 113 3.24 -2.07 10.27
CA VAL A 113 2.79 -1.35 9.07
C VAL A 113 3.27 0.10 9.15
N ALA A 114 4.20 0.48 8.26
CA ALA A 114 4.71 1.84 8.13
C ALA A 114 3.84 2.69 7.18
N SER A 115 3.39 2.12 6.07
CA SER A 115 2.59 2.78 5.05
C SER A 115 1.72 1.76 4.30
N LEU A 116 0.71 2.28 3.59
CA LEU A 116 -0.30 1.50 2.87
C LEU A 116 -0.27 1.85 1.38
N VAL A 117 -0.30 0.85 0.51
CA VAL A 117 -0.40 1.05 -0.94
C VAL A 117 -1.60 0.28 -1.48
N TYR A 118 -2.54 1.00 -2.08
CA TYR A 118 -3.77 0.48 -2.66
C TYR A 118 -3.63 0.44 -4.18
N VAL A 119 -3.49 -0.76 -4.74
CA VAL A 119 -3.31 -0.98 -6.18
C VAL A 119 -4.65 -1.33 -6.79
N THR A 120 -5.33 -0.36 -7.41
CA THR A 120 -6.72 -0.50 -7.89
C THR A 120 -7.61 -1.21 -6.86
N ALA A 121 -7.56 -0.76 -5.61
CA ALA A 121 -8.01 -1.51 -4.45
C ALA A 121 -9.01 -0.73 -3.61
N PHE A 122 -9.89 -1.46 -2.92
CA PHE A 122 -10.83 -0.87 -1.97
C PHE A 122 -10.09 -0.32 -0.74
N GLN A 123 -10.52 0.87 -0.30
CA GLN A 123 -10.02 1.55 0.90
C GLN A 123 -11.20 1.95 1.80
N PRO A 124 -11.87 0.97 2.42
CA PRO A 124 -12.99 1.24 3.31
C PRO A 124 -12.55 1.95 4.58
N ASP A 125 -13.48 2.64 5.23
CA ASP A 125 -13.32 3.20 6.57
C ASP A 125 -13.81 2.22 7.63
N ASN A 126 -13.51 2.52 8.89
CA ASN A 126 -14.00 1.73 10.02
C ASN A 126 -15.53 1.59 9.98
N GLY A 127 -16.03 0.36 10.09
CA GLY A 127 -17.44 0.02 9.95
C GLY A 127 -17.98 -0.03 8.51
N GLU A 128 -17.14 0.19 7.48
CA GLU A 128 -17.55 0.09 6.09
C GLU A 128 -17.21 -1.29 5.50
N ALA A 129 -18.12 -1.82 4.69
CA ALA A 129 -17.91 -3.00 3.86
C ALA A 129 -17.58 -2.61 2.41
N THR A 130 -16.92 -3.50 1.68
CA THR A 130 -16.62 -3.31 0.24
C THR A 130 -17.87 -3.06 -0.59
N THR A 131 -18.98 -3.73 -0.28
CA THR A 131 -20.26 -3.57 -0.97
C THR A 131 -20.79 -2.14 -0.94
N LYS A 132 -20.51 -1.37 0.12
CA LYS A 132 -20.88 0.05 0.19
C LYS A 132 -20.29 0.82 -1.00
N TRP A 133 -19.05 0.57 -1.34
CA TRP A 133 -18.33 1.27 -2.40
C TRP A 133 -18.72 0.79 -3.80
N LEU A 134 -18.96 -0.52 -3.97
CA LEU A 134 -19.45 -1.05 -5.24
C LEU A 134 -20.78 -0.42 -5.65
N GLY A 135 -21.62 -0.02 -4.70
CA GLY A 135 -22.90 0.65 -4.97
C GLY A 135 -22.82 2.15 -5.28
N THR A 136 -21.62 2.79 -5.19
CA THR A 136 -21.49 4.25 -5.38
C THR A 136 -21.35 4.69 -6.84
N ALA A 137 -21.10 3.76 -7.77
CA ALA A 137 -21.13 4.00 -9.20
C ALA A 137 -21.63 2.74 -9.94
N PRO A 138 -22.24 2.89 -11.12
CA PRO A 138 -22.70 1.74 -11.88
C PRO A 138 -21.52 0.85 -12.30
N ALA A 139 -21.76 -0.46 -12.31
CA ALA A 139 -20.84 -1.40 -12.93
C ALA A 139 -20.70 -1.09 -14.42
N LEU A 140 -19.47 -1.25 -14.93
CA LEU A 140 -19.20 -1.04 -16.35
C LEU A 140 -19.67 -2.25 -17.17
N PRO A 141 -20.06 -2.08 -18.44
CA PRO A 141 -20.63 -3.17 -19.26
C PRO A 141 -19.72 -4.39 -19.39
N GLU A 142 -18.41 -4.17 -19.37
CA GLU A 142 -17.38 -5.20 -19.49
C GLU A 142 -17.13 -5.94 -18.16
N ASN A 143 -17.69 -5.47 -17.05
CA ASN A 143 -17.54 -6.14 -15.75
C ASN A 143 -18.08 -7.57 -15.82
N GLY A 144 -17.26 -8.52 -15.40
CA GLY A 144 -17.56 -9.94 -15.46
C GLY A 144 -17.75 -10.60 -14.09
N ILE A 145 -17.92 -9.82 -13.01
CA ILE A 145 -18.20 -10.41 -11.69
C ILE A 145 -19.58 -11.09 -11.73
N LEU A 146 -19.59 -12.40 -11.53
CA LEU A 146 -20.82 -13.21 -11.55
C LEU A 146 -21.57 -13.13 -10.20
N PRO A 147 -22.88 -13.37 -10.18
CA PRO A 147 -23.61 -13.63 -8.93
C PRO A 147 -22.99 -14.80 -8.17
N PRO A 148 -23.15 -14.86 -6.83
CA PRO A 148 -22.72 -16.02 -6.04
C PRO A 148 -23.38 -17.32 -6.57
N ASP A 149 -22.58 -18.39 -6.61
CA ASP A 149 -23.08 -19.73 -6.90
C ASP A 149 -23.84 -20.33 -5.70
N LYS A 150 -24.29 -21.61 -5.83
CA LYS A 150 -25.02 -22.33 -4.78
C LYS A 150 -24.23 -22.52 -3.48
N ASP A 151 -22.91 -22.43 -3.53
CA ASP A 151 -22.01 -22.55 -2.39
C ASP A 151 -21.58 -21.18 -1.84
N GLY A 152 -22.14 -20.09 -2.38
CA GLY A 152 -21.86 -18.71 -1.99
C GLY A 152 -20.52 -18.18 -2.49
N LEU A 153 -19.95 -18.81 -3.53
CA LEU A 153 -18.70 -18.39 -4.14
C LEU A 153 -18.94 -17.48 -5.34
N VAL A 154 -18.15 -16.45 -5.46
CA VAL A 154 -18.16 -15.50 -6.57
C VAL A 154 -16.98 -15.77 -7.48
N TYR A 155 -17.26 -15.88 -8.76
CA TYR A 155 -16.29 -16.03 -9.84
C TYR A 155 -16.34 -14.81 -10.76
N TYR A 156 -15.30 -14.67 -11.56
CA TYR A 156 -15.30 -13.75 -12.70
C TYR A 156 -15.64 -14.55 -13.97
N ASP A 157 -16.52 -14.03 -14.81
CA ASP A 157 -16.87 -14.63 -16.09
C ASP A 157 -15.61 -14.80 -16.96
N ARG A 158 -15.31 -16.04 -17.35
CA ARG A 158 -14.15 -16.39 -18.16
C ARG A 158 -14.12 -15.64 -19.49
N GLU A 159 -15.27 -15.50 -20.15
CA GLU A 159 -15.36 -14.84 -21.46
C GLU A 159 -15.15 -13.33 -21.35
N LYS A 160 -15.52 -12.73 -20.23
CA LYS A 160 -15.33 -11.31 -19.94
C LYS A 160 -13.99 -10.99 -19.27
N PHE A 161 -13.22 -12.02 -18.83
CA PHE A 161 -12.02 -11.80 -18.03
C PHE A 161 -10.98 -10.92 -18.74
N HIS A 162 -10.72 -11.17 -20.04
CA HIS A 162 -9.80 -10.33 -20.79
C HIS A 162 -10.29 -8.87 -20.85
N GLN A 163 -11.50 -8.64 -21.30
CA GLN A 163 -12.02 -7.27 -21.50
C GLN A 163 -12.27 -6.54 -20.17
N GLY A 164 -12.72 -7.25 -19.15
CA GLY A 164 -13.16 -6.67 -17.88
C GLY A 164 -12.05 -6.57 -16.84
N PHE A 165 -11.12 -7.53 -16.81
CA PHE A 165 -10.11 -7.63 -15.77
C PHE A 165 -8.69 -7.32 -16.27
N ALA A 166 -8.32 -7.80 -17.47
CA ALA A 166 -6.94 -7.84 -17.96
C ALA A 166 -6.81 -7.35 -19.42
N ALA A 167 -7.52 -6.26 -19.77
CA ALA A 167 -7.65 -5.79 -21.15
C ALA A 167 -6.34 -5.34 -21.80
N ASP A 168 -5.34 -4.99 -21.02
CA ASP A 168 -4.03 -4.53 -21.47
C ASP A 168 -2.94 -5.64 -21.41
N LEU A 169 -3.36 -6.89 -21.17
CA LEU A 169 -2.49 -8.08 -21.27
C LEU A 169 -2.73 -8.84 -22.59
N PRO A 170 -1.76 -9.65 -23.06
CA PRO A 170 -2.01 -10.59 -24.14
C PRO A 170 -3.19 -11.53 -23.82
N TYR A 171 -3.99 -11.84 -24.84
CA TYR A 171 -5.22 -12.63 -24.66
C TYR A 171 -4.95 -13.99 -23.99
N GLU A 172 -3.91 -14.72 -24.43
CA GLU A 172 -3.53 -16.02 -23.86
C GLU A 172 -3.18 -15.91 -22.38
N GLN A 173 -2.51 -14.83 -21.98
CA GLN A 173 -2.18 -14.59 -20.57
C GLN A 173 -3.44 -14.30 -19.74
N ALA A 174 -4.36 -13.50 -20.27
CA ALA A 174 -5.61 -13.20 -19.60
C ALA A 174 -6.50 -14.45 -19.44
N ILE A 175 -6.55 -15.32 -20.48
CA ILE A 175 -7.30 -16.58 -20.40
C ILE A 175 -6.66 -17.55 -19.40
N PHE A 176 -5.32 -17.66 -19.38
CA PHE A 176 -4.65 -18.44 -18.34
C PHE A 176 -5.01 -17.94 -16.92
N MET A 177 -5.01 -16.63 -16.72
CA MET A 177 -5.43 -16.04 -15.42
C MET A 177 -6.88 -16.35 -15.09
N ALA A 178 -7.78 -16.32 -16.09
CA ALA A 178 -9.18 -16.67 -15.92
C ALA A 178 -9.36 -18.16 -15.51
N ASP A 179 -8.62 -19.06 -16.16
CA ASP A 179 -8.67 -20.49 -15.87
C ASP A 179 -8.01 -20.87 -14.53
N ALA A 180 -7.04 -20.06 -14.08
CA ALA A 180 -6.36 -20.20 -12.79
C ALA A 180 -7.04 -19.39 -11.67
N GLN A 181 -8.16 -18.72 -11.93
CA GLN A 181 -8.80 -17.85 -10.96
C GLN A 181 -9.18 -18.57 -9.66
N LYS A 182 -9.05 -17.83 -8.56
CA LYS A 182 -9.47 -18.27 -7.24
C LYS A 182 -10.77 -17.54 -6.84
N PRO A 183 -11.88 -18.25 -6.61
CA PRO A 183 -13.13 -17.61 -6.21
C PRO A 183 -13.05 -17.04 -4.80
N ILE A 184 -13.95 -16.11 -4.50
CA ILE A 184 -14.10 -15.50 -3.18
C ILE A 184 -15.47 -15.78 -2.59
N ALA A 185 -15.55 -16.02 -1.28
CA ALA A 185 -16.84 -16.11 -0.59
C ALA A 185 -17.55 -14.75 -0.64
N ALA A 186 -18.78 -14.73 -1.15
CA ALA A 186 -19.61 -13.52 -1.31
C ALA A 186 -19.77 -12.72 -0.01
N ALA A 187 -19.90 -13.42 1.11
CA ALA A 187 -20.03 -12.82 2.44
C ALA A 187 -18.84 -11.90 2.81
N SER A 188 -17.65 -12.15 2.23
CA SER A 188 -16.47 -11.32 2.47
C SER A 188 -16.70 -9.88 2.07
N PHE A 189 -17.33 -9.63 0.91
CA PHE A 189 -17.58 -8.26 0.43
C PHE A 189 -18.55 -7.46 1.32
N GLY A 190 -19.44 -8.15 2.04
CA GLY A 190 -20.40 -7.54 2.97
C GLY A 190 -19.88 -7.38 4.39
N THR A 191 -18.68 -7.90 4.71
CA THR A 191 -18.10 -7.81 6.05
C THR A 191 -17.43 -6.47 6.26
N PRO A 192 -17.85 -5.66 7.26
CA PRO A 192 -17.23 -4.39 7.57
C PRO A 192 -15.82 -4.56 8.14
N VAL A 193 -14.91 -3.64 7.81
CA VAL A 193 -13.59 -3.56 8.45
C VAL A 193 -13.73 -2.99 9.86
N THR A 194 -12.86 -3.43 10.77
CA THR A 194 -12.85 -3.02 12.18
C THR A 194 -11.75 -2.01 12.51
N ALA A 195 -10.86 -1.77 11.57
CA ALA A 195 -9.78 -0.80 11.68
C ALA A 195 -9.53 -0.11 10.33
N ALA A 196 -9.15 1.18 10.38
CA ALA A 196 -8.81 1.97 9.20
C ALA A 196 -7.66 2.94 9.53
N ALA A 197 -6.46 2.40 9.76
CA ALA A 197 -5.31 3.20 10.18
C ALA A 197 -4.74 4.12 9.09
N TRP A 198 -5.33 4.14 7.88
CA TRP A 198 -5.00 5.13 6.85
C TRP A 198 -5.30 6.57 7.29
N HIS A 199 -6.10 6.77 8.34
CA HIS A 199 -6.28 8.08 9.00
C HIS A 199 -4.99 8.62 9.65
N SER A 200 -4.05 7.75 10.00
CA SER A 200 -2.82 8.11 10.71
C SER A 200 -1.53 7.61 10.04
N LYS A 201 -1.66 6.78 9.02
CA LYS A 201 -0.51 6.25 8.28
C LYS A 201 -0.49 6.76 6.85
N PRO A 202 0.70 7.06 6.29
CA PRO A 202 0.81 7.43 4.89
C PRO A 202 0.15 6.39 3.99
N SER A 203 -0.69 6.83 3.06
CA SER A 203 -1.34 5.96 2.09
C SER A 203 -1.17 6.45 0.65
N PHE A 204 -1.08 5.50 -0.27
CA PHE A 204 -0.85 5.71 -1.69
C PHE A 204 -1.87 4.91 -2.47
N GLY A 205 -2.44 5.49 -3.52
CA GLY A 205 -3.44 4.86 -4.37
C GLY A 205 -3.02 4.83 -5.83
N ILE A 206 -3.16 3.68 -6.48
CA ILE A 206 -2.97 3.55 -7.93
C ILE A 206 -4.32 3.38 -8.59
N VAL A 207 -4.63 4.26 -9.54
CA VAL A 207 -5.88 4.27 -10.32
C VAL A 207 -5.55 3.96 -11.78
N PRO A 208 -5.82 2.74 -12.25
CA PRO A 208 -5.80 2.42 -13.68
C PRO A 208 -6.97 3.12 -14.37
N THR A 209 -6.72 3.88 -15.42
CA THR A 209 -7.79 4.70 -16.02
C THR A 209 -8.74 3.91 -16.92
N ALA A 210 -8.39 2.67 -17.30
CA ALA A 210 -9.21 1.77 -18.09
C ALA A 210 -9.66 0.52 -17.29
N ASP A 211 -9.67 0.58 -15.96
CA ASP A 211 -10.23 -0.47 -15.12
C ASP A 211 -11.72 -0.65 -15.38
N LYS A 212 -12.13 -1.90 -15.66
CA LYS A 212 -13.52 -2.28 -15.93
C LYS A 212 -14.13 -3.15 -14.82
N SER A 213 -13.29 -3.63 -13.89
CA SER A 213 -13.72 -4.40 -12.71
C SER A 213 -14.16 -3.49 -11.57
N ILE A 214 -13.38 -2.43 -11.29
CA ILE A 214 -13.77 -1.38 -10.37
C ILE A 214 -13.80 -0.07 -11.17
N ASN A 215 -14.97 0.58 -11.21
CA ASN A 215 -15.07 1.87 -11.89
C ASN A 215 -14.03 2.86 -11.30
N PRO A 216 -13.14 3.46 -12.12
CA PRO A 216 -12.07 4.34 -11.64
C PRO A 216 -12.55 5.52 -10.79
N ILE A 217 -13.80 5.95 -10.94
CA ILE A 217 -14.37 7.01 -10.10
C ILE A 217 -14.52 6.57 -8.63
N ILE A 218 -14.82 5.30 -8.39
CA ILE A 218 -14.89 4.73 -7.03
C ILE A 218 -13.52 4.81 -6.36
N LEU A 219 -12.46 4.42 -7.09
CA LEU A 219 -11.09 4.45 -6.59
C LEU A 219 -10.65 5.89 -6.25
N ARG A 220 -10.91 6.84 -7.18
CA ARG A 220 -10.60 8.26 -6.96
C ARG A 220 -11.29 8.80 -5.71
N ASN A 221 -12.58 8.53 -5.57
CA ASN A 221 -13.36 9.01 -4.43
C ASN A 221 -12.84 8.46 -3.09
N MET A 222 -12.51 7.15 -3.03
CA MET A 222 -11.93 6.55 -1.82
C MET A 222 -10.58 7.15 -1.47
N TYR A 223 -9.69 7.27 -2.45
CA TYR A 223 -8.33 7.75 -2.23
C TYR A 223 -8.28 9.24 -1.91
N GLN A 224 -9.14 10.06 -2.55
CA GLN A 224 -9.28 11.49 -2.20
C GLN A 224 -9.81 11.66 -0.78
N ARG A 225 -10.85 10.90 -0.38
CA ARG A 225 -11.36 10.91 0.98
C ARG A 225 -10.28 10.58 2.01
N ALA A 226 -9.43 9.60 1.69
CA ALA A 226 -8.36 9.17 2.58
C ALA A 226 -7.13 10.08 2.58
N GLY A 227 -7.07 11.10 1.72
CA GLY A 227 -5.88 11.93 1.56
C GLY A 227 -4.68 11.15 1.01
N ALA A 228 -4.93 10.05 0.28
CA ALA A 228 -3.86 9.23 -0.29
C ALA A 228 -3.15 9.95 -1.44
N ALA A 229 -1.84 9.70 -1.58
CA ALA A 229 -1.09 10.15 -2.76
C ALA A 229 -1.51 9.30 -3.97
N ILE A 230 -2.23 9.92 -4.93
CA ILE A 230 -2.81 9.24 -6.08
C ILE A 230 -1.84 9.23 -7.26
N THR A 231 -1.65 8.05 -7.86
CA THR A 231 -0.97 7.86 -9.13
C THR A 231 -1.93 7.24 -10.13
N GLU A 232 -2.21 7.93 -11.23
CA GLU A 232 -3.00 7.37 -12.33
C GLU A 232 -2.09 6.71 -13.37
N ILE A 233 -2.48 5.50 -13.83
CA ILE A 233 -1.80 4.80 -14.91
C ILE A 233 -2.75 4.76 -16.11
N LYS A 234 -2.42 5.58 -17.12
CA LYS A 234 -3.27 5.77 -18.31
C LYS A 234 -3.36 4.49 -19.12
N GLY A 235 -4.58 4.06 -19.45
CA GLY A 235 -4.86 2.92 -20.30
C GLY A 235 -4.69 1.55 -19.62
N ALA A 236 -4.23 1.51 -18.36
CA ALA A 236 -4.07 0.25 -17.62
C ALA A 236 -5.44 -0.33 -17.21
N SER A 237 -5.52 -1.66 -17.21
CA SER A 237 -6.67 -2.44 -16.75
C SER A 237 -6.62 -2.73 -15.24
N HIS A 238 -7.56 -3.52 -14.74
CA HIS A 238 -7.58 -3.99 -13.34
C HIS A 238 -6.34 -4.85 -13.01
N ALA A 239 -5.74 -5.53 -13.99
CA ALA A 239 -4.52 -6.31 -13.84
C ALA A 239 -3.24 -5.45 -13.88
N VAL A 240 -3.29 -4.19 -13.49
CA VAL A 240 -2.19 -3.20 -13.55
C VAL A 240 -0.89 -3.67 -12.89
N PHE A 241 -0.97 -4.49 -11.84
CA PHE A 241 0.21 -5.03 -11.17
C PHE A 241 0.96 -6.10 -12.00
N VAL A 242 0.28 -6.65 -13.01
CA VAL A 242 0.84 -7.59 -13.99
C VAL A 242 1.34 -6.83 -15.22
N SER A 243 0.53 -5.92 -15.77
CA SER A 243 0.80 -5.19 -17.02
C SER A 243 1.79 -4.04 -16.86
N HIS A 244 1.77 -3.36 -15.70
CA HIS A 244 2.58 -2.17 -15.39
C HIS A 244 3.41 -2.34 -14.08
N PRO A 245 4.18 -3.44 -13.95
CA PRO A 245 4.86 -3.76 -12.70
C PRO A 245 5.91 -2.72 -12.28
N LYS A 246 6.48 -1.98 -13.24
CA LYS A 246 7.47 -0.92 -12.98
C LYS A 246 6.84 0.29 -12.30
N GLU A 247 5.70 0.74 -12.80
CA GLU A 247 4.92 1.86 -12.25
C GLU A 247 4.44 1.53 -10.86
N VAL A 248 3.88 0.33 -10.65
CA VAL A 248 3.44 -0.16 -9.35
C VAL A 248 4.61 -0.24 -8.37
N ALA A 249 5.74 -0.81 -8.76
CA ALA A 249 6.94 -0.89 -7.93
C ALA A 249 7.47 0.51 -7.54
N ASN A 250 7.39 1.50 -8.43
CA ASN A 250 7.82 2.86 -8.15
C ASN A 250 6.97 3.52 -7.05
N VAL A 251 5.65 3.30 -7.03
CA VAL A 251 4.77 3.79 -5.95
C VAL A 251 5.11 3.10 -4.63
N ILE A 252 5.35 1.79 -4.63
CA ILE A 252 5.76 1.05 -3.42
C ILE A 252 7.09 1.58 -2.88
N ILE A 253 8.05 1.89 -3.76
CA ILE A 253 9.34 2.48 -3.40
C ILE A 253 9.16 3.89 -2.82
N ALA A 254 8.24 4.69 -3.35
CA ALA A 254 7.91 6.00 -2.78
C ALA A 254 7.32 5.87 -1.38
N ALA A 255 6.44 4.89 -1.16
CA ALA A 255 5.82 4.58 0.12
C ALA A 255 6.80 4.06 1.20
N SER A 256 8.01 3.68 0.82
CA SER A 256 9.06 3.15 1.72
C SER A 256 9.99 4.21 2.32
N ARG A 257 9.77 5.50 2.02
CA ARG A 257 10.64 6.62 2.41
C ARG A 257 10.19 7.27 3.71
#